data_c11c1dfa36c40d15d30a344a9fd2dec9
#
_entry.id   c11c1dfa36c40d15d30a344a9fd2dec9
#
_cell.length_a   1.000
_cell.length_b   1.000
_cell.length_c   1.000
_cell.angle_alpha   90.00
_cell.angle_beta   90.00
_cell.angle_gamma   90.00
#
_symmetry.space_group_name_H-M   'P 1'
#
loop_
_entity.id
_entity.type
_entity.pdbx_description
1 polymer ?
#
loop_
_entity_poly.entity_id
_entity_poly.type
_entity_poly.pdbx_seq_one_letter_code
_entity_poly.pdbx_strand_id
1 'polypeptide(L)'
;MTTHSKLIYALKDGNIVSIDDVPSGKKCGCVCPACGDELIARKGQKRMHHFAHRSNEDCEYGYESSLHLAAKDILSRSKKMVIPPVYVEFPQSGKPKELISKGRGISIDDVELEKRFDDIIPDIVVDSGDKYFFIEIYVTHPIDDEKLKKLKEKKISTIEIDLSKEKRDISVEELSDILLNSSPQKSWKYHTESEKWYQQFEKDASDELPLKRHGGGTYYVDRCPLQDLNWTNYANVRDDCMRCVYCISYSRGKNLLCSGRKRISTIADFSISKEERVSISSFLPLWARKCPYCNVQLVSKKVGDDKGWGCPHCSFFIPDSF
;
A
#
# COMPACT_ATOMS: atom_id res chain seq x y z
N MET A 1 -8.94 21.13 25.35
CA MET A 1 -8.14 20.29 26.28
C MET A 1 -6.91 19.85 25.51
N THR A 2 -5.77 20.45 25.80
CA THR A 2 -4.48 20.05 25.22
C THR A 2 -4.14 18.66 25.74
N THR A 3 -4.27 17.66 24.89
CA THR A 3 -3.81 16.30 25.20
C THR A 3 -2.29 16.31 25.11
N HIS A 4 -1.63 16.43 26.28
CA HIS A 4 -0.17 16.28 26.35
C HIS A 4 0.25 14.94 25.75
N SER A 5 1.23 14.98 24.86
CA SER A 5 1.77 13.80 24.22
C SER A 5 2.43 12.89 25.25
N LYS A 6 2.01 11.64 25.33
CA LYS A 6 2.59 10.66 26.25
C LYS A 6 3.72 9.92 25.54
N LEU A 7 4.95 10.23 25.92
CA LEU A 7 6.13 9.57 25.36
C LEU A 7 6.33 8.23 26.08
N ILE A 8 6.49 7.16 25.34
CA ILE A 8 6.73 5.81 25.92
C ILE A 8 8.21 5.40 25.86
N TYR A 9 9.00 6.08 25.04
CA TYR A 9 10.45 5.92 24.94
C TYR A 9 11.17 7.27 25.10
N ALA A 10 12.40 7.21 25.58
CA ALA A 10 13.28 8.35 25.86
C ALA A 10 14.74 7.96 25.60
N LEU A 11 15.65 8.93 25.71
CA LEU A 11 17.08 8.67 25.74
C LEU A 11 17.62 8.79 27.17
N LYS A 12 18.49 7.85 27.55
CA LYS A 12 19.28 7.89 28.77
C LYS A 12 20.72 7.53 28.43
N ASP A 13 21.63 8.45 28.72
CA ASP A 13 23.05 8.30 28.41
C ASP A 13 23.29 7.90 26.93
N GLY A 14 22.47 8.48 26.02
CA GLY A 14 22.50 8.20 24.58
C GLY A 14 21.83 6.88 24.14
N ASN A 15 21.35 6.06 25.08
CA ASN A 15 20.67 4.79 24.78
C ASN A 15 19.15 4.96 24.81
N ILE A 16 18.47 4.22 23.95
CA ILE A 16 16.99 4.14 23.92
C ILE A 16 16.53 3.35 25.15
N VAL A 17 15.59 3.93 25.92
CA VAL A 17 15.01 3.29 27.08
C VAL A 17 13.49 3.37 27.06
N SER A 18 12.82 2.27 27.42
CA SER A 18 11.38 2.25 27.64
C SER A 18 11.02 2.92 28.97
N ILE A 19 9.80 3.43 29.05
CA ILE A 19 9.24 3.94 30.32
C ILE A 19 9.28 2.87 31.43
N ASP A 20 9.12 1.59 31.06
CA ASP A 20 9.05 0.50 32.02
C ASP A 20 10.43 0.11 32.59
N ASP A 21 11.50 0.40 31.86
CA ASP A 21 12.88 0.05 32.23
C ASP A 21 13.57 1.07 33.17
N VAL A 22 12.90 2.18 33.50
CA VAL A 22 13.50 3.26 34.29
C VAL A 22 12.79 3.49 35.63
N PRO A 23 13.47 4.04 36.66
CA PRO A 23 12.84 4.38 37.91
C PRO A 23 11.83 5.53 37.76
N SER A 24 10.78 5.52 38.60
CA SER A 24 9.74 6.56 38.60
C SER A 24 10.30 7.93 38.99
N GLY A 25 9.69 8.98 38.47
CA GLY A 25 9.98 10.37 38.80
C GLY A 25 11.20 10.95 38.10
N LYS A 26 11.79 11.97 38.68
CA LYS A 26 12.97 12.67 38.15
C LYS A 26 14.24 11.81 38.13
N LYS A 27 14.26 10.73 38.92
CA LYS A 27 15.41 9.82 39.04
C LYS A 27 15.60 8.95 37.76
N CYS A 28 14.70 9.03 36.78
CA CYS A 28 14.89 8.31 35.51
C CYS A 28 16.16 8.75 34.77
N GLY A 29 16.56 10.02 34.87
CA GLY A 29 17.73 10.56 34.18
C GLY A 29 17.57 10.58 32.65
N CYS A 30 16.33 10.68 32.16
CA CYS A 30 16.01 10.59 30.76
C CYS A 30 15.80 11.97 30.14
N VAL A 31 16.09 12.06 28.83
CA VAL A 31 15.87 13.26 28.03
C VAL A 31 14.97 12.96 26.83
N CYS A 32 14.28 13.99 26.36
CA CYS A 32 13.43 13.89 25.18
C CYS A 32 14.28 13.66 23.92
N PRO A 33 13.94 12.68 23.07
CA PRO A 33 14.68 12.42 21.85
C PRO A 33 14.61 13.55 20.80
N ALA A 34 13.60 14.42 20.89
CA ALA A 34 13.43 15.51 19.94
C ALA A 34 14.10 16.82 20.39
N CYS A 35 13.85 17.26 21.64
CA CYS A 35 14.33 18.56 22.12
C CYS A 35 15.49 18.48 23.12
N GLY A 36 15.82 17.29 23.63
CA GLY A 36 16.88 17.10 24.63
C GLY A 36 16.50 17.48 26.05
N ASP A 37 15.30 18.00 26.31
CA ASP A 37 14.86 18.39 27.64
C ASP A 37 14.73 17.22 28.60
N GLU A 38 14.96 17.48 29.90
CA GLU A 38 14.79 16.50 30.98
C GLU A 38 13.34 16.02 31.06
N LEU A 39 13.20 14.71 31.18
CA LEU A 39 11.91 14.04 31.32
C LEU A 39 11.68 13.53 32.75
N ILE A 40 10.41 13.37 33.08
CA ILE A 40 9.94 12.75 34.33
C ILE A 40 9.19 11.48 33.96
N ALA A 41 9.59 10.35 34.51
CA ALA A 41 8.88 9.08 34.37
C ALA A 41 7.63 9.06 35.28
N ARG A 42 6.44 9.17 34.69
CA ARG A 42 5.15 9.11 35.39
C ARG A 42 4.65 7.66 35.39
N LYS A 43 4.85 6.96 36.51
CA LYS A 43 4.49 5.54 36.70
C LYS A 43 3.45 5.39 37.81
N GLY A 44 2.25 5.93 37.58
CA GLY A 44 1.15 5.86 38.56
C GLY A 44 0.27 4.61 38.35
N GLN A 45 -0.34 4.12 39.41
CA GLN A 45 -1.19 2.90 39.39
C GLN A 45 -2.49 3.03 38.58
N LYS A 46 -2.98 4.26 38.29
CA LYS A 46 -4.26 4.51 37.65
C LYS A 46 -4.16 4.98 36.17
N ARG A 47 -2.97 5.31 35.72
CA ARG A 47 -2.74 5.85 34.34
C ARG A 47 -1.59 5.13 33.72
N MET A 48 -1.68 5.01 32.38
CA MET A 48 -0.59 4.48 31.57
C MET A 48 0.74 5.16 31.92
N HIS A 49 1.80 4.37 32.04
CA HIS A 49 3.15 4.86 32.25
C HIS A 49 3.61 5.68 31.05
N HIS A 50 4.20 6.84 31.27
CA HIS A 50 4.72 7.70 30.22
C HIS A 50 5.78 8.67 30.74
N PHE A 51 6.62 9.16 29.84
CA PHE A 51 7.48 10.30 30.12
C PHE A 51 6.73 11.60 29.86
N ALA A 52 7.04 12.62 30.66
CA ALA A 52 6.56 13.98 30.45
C ALA A 52 7.71 14.95 30.62
N HIS A 53 7.72 16.04 29.86
CA HIS A 53 8.70 17.11 30.00
C HIS A 53 8.66 17.72 31.41
N ARG A 54 9.84 18.01 31.95
CA ARG A 54 9.95 18.62 33.29
C ARG A 54 9.40 20.03 33.32
N SER A 55 9.51 20.76 32.21
CA SER A 55 8.95 22.10 32.03
C SER A 55 7.43 22.14 31.98
N ASN A 56 6.73 21.00 31.85
CA ASN A 56 5.33 20.88 31.48
C ASN A 56 4.96 21.52 30.12
N GLU A 57 5.94 21.87 29.28
CA GLU A 57 5.72 22.33 27.93
C GLU A 57 5.76 21.14 26.97
N ASP A 58 4.86 21.13 25.98
CA ASP A 58 4.84 20.07 24.97
C ASP A 58 5.89 20.39 23.91
N CYS A 59 6.65 19.35 23.54
CA CYS A 59 7.56 19.37 22.43
C CYS A 59 6.83 18.89 21.17
N GLU A 60 6.81 19.70 20.13
CA GLU A 60 6.08 19.44 18.88
C GLU A 60 6.42 18.09 18.26
N TYR A 61 7.69 17.71 18.26
CA TYR A 61 8.20 16.48 17.64
C TYR A 61 8.46 15.33 18.63
N GLY A 62 8.19 15.54 19.93
CA GLY A 62 8.52 14.56 20.96
C GLY A 62 7.82 13.22 20.76
N TYR A 63 6.54 13.24 20.41
CA TYR A 63 5.76 12.03 20.17
C TYR A 63 6.25 11.25 18.96
N GLU A 64 6.48 11.91 17.84
CA GLU A 64 7.02 11.31 16.61
C GLU A 64 8.37 10.65 16.88
N SER A 65 9.32 11.38 17.45
CA SER A 65 10.65 10.86 17.78
C SER A 65 10.59 9.70 18.76
N SER A 66 9.67 9.74 19.74
CA SER A 66 9.46 8.64 20.69
C SER A 66 8.93 7.38 20.01
N LEU A 67 7.98 7.49 19.06
CA LEU A 67 7.48 6.34 18.30
C LEU A 67 8.52 5.77 17.33
N HIS A 68 9.29 6.62 16.65
CA HIS A 68 10.39 6.16 15.82
C HIS A 68 11.43 5.38 16.62
N LEU A 69 11.85 5.89 17.76
CA LEU A 69 12.77 5.19 18.65
C LEU A 69 12.19 3.88 19.18
N ALA A 70 10.92 3.88 19.59
CA ALA A 70 10.23 2.69 20.05
C ALA A 70 10.23 1.60 18.96
N ALA A 71 9.85 1.98 17.73
CA ALA A 71 9.79 1.04 16.61
C ALA A 71 11.19 0.47 16.29
N LYS A 72 12.23 1.32 16.28
CA LYS A 72 13.62 0.90 16.06
C LYS A 72 14.09 -0.08 17.14
N ASP A 73 13.84 0.23 18.42
CA ASP A 73 14.24 -0.63 19.54
C ASP A 73 13.51 -2.00 19.50
N ILE A 74 12.18 -2.00 19.32
CA ILE A 74 11.40 -3.23 19.25
C ILE A 74 11.85 -4.12 18.10
N LEU A 75 12.03 -3.57 16.90
CA LEU A 75 12.43 -4.34 15.72
C LEU A 75 13.87 -4.84 15.81
N SER A 76 14.80 -4.05 16.37
CA SER A 76 16.22 -4.44 16.53
C SER A 76 16.42 -5.64 17.46
N ARG A 77 15.52 -5.83 18.43
CA ARG A 77 15.57 -6.94 19.39
C ARG A 77 14.78 -8.17 18.92
N SER A 78 14.02 -8.02 17.84
CA SER A 78 13.10 -9.07 17.41
C SER A 78 13.76 -10.06 16.45
N LYS A 79 13.36 -11.33 16.55
CA LYS A 79 13.82 -12.40 15.68
C LYS A 79 12.78 -12.85 14.65
N LYS A 80 11.60 -12.24 14.70
CA LYS A 80 10.49 -12.54 13.78
C LYS A 80 9.60 -11.31 13.58
N MET A 81 9.03 -11.18 12.41
CA MET A 81 7.96 -10.22 12.14
C MET A 81 7.02 -10.74 11.05
N VAL A 82 5.80 -10.19 10.99
CA VAL A 82 4.87 -10.40 9.89
C VAL A 82 5.07 -9.32 8.85
N ILE A 83 5.31 -9.72 7.60
CA ILE A 83 5.36 -8.83 6.43
C ILE A 83 4.02 -8.81 5.71
N PRO A 84 3.65 -7.69 5.06
CA PRO A 84 2.39 -7.58 4.34
C PRO A 84 2.38 -8.41 3.05
N PRO A 85 1.19 -8.71 2.48
CA PRO A 85 1.07 -9.36 1.19
C PRO A 85 1.70 -8.52 0.08
N VAL A 86 2.23 -9.19 -0.93
CA VAL A 86 2.83 -8.57 -2.11
C VAL A 86 1.84 -8.63 -3.26
N TYR A 87 1.61 -7.49 -3.89
CA TYR A 87 0.74 -7.36 -5.05
C TYR A 87 1.48 -6.75 -6.25
N VAL A 88 1.08 -7.10 -7.47
CA VAL A 88 1.33 -6.22 -8.61
C VAL A 88 0.17 -5.24 -8.72
N GLU A 89 0.48 -3.96 -8.84
CA GLU A 89 -0.49 -2.87 -8.92
C GLU A 89 -0.37 -2.14 -10.25
N PHE A 90 -1.50 -1.60 -10.74
CA PHE A 90 -1.60 -0.91 -12.03
C PHE A 90 -2.12 0.53 -11.81
N PRO A 91 -1.27 1.45 -11.32
CA PRO A 91 -1.71 2.75 -10.79
C PRO A 91 -2.33 3.68 -11.83
N GLN A 92 -2.02 3.48 -13.13
CA GLN A 92 -2.57 4.28 -14.24
C GLN A 92 -3.76 3.62 -14.94
N SER A 93 -4.35 2.60 -14.33
CA SER A 93 -5.51 1.90 -14.91
C SER A 93 -6.52 1.50 -13.84
N GLY A 94 -7.70 1.10 -14.26
CA GLY A 94 -8.72 0.52 -13.36
C GLY A 94 -8.58 -0.98 -13.16
N LYS A 95 -7.49 -1.59 -13.63
CA LYS A 95 -7.22 -3.02 -13.43
C LYS A 95 -6.99 -3.30 -11.93
N PRO A 96 -7.69 -4.30 -11.36
CA PRO A 96 -7.45 -4.70 -9.98
C PRO A 96 -6.02 -5.16 -9.75
N LYS A 97 -5.50 -4.89 -8.56
CA LYS A 97 -4.20 -5.45 -8.13
C LYS A 97 -4.30 -6.96 -8.00
N GLU A 98 -3.20 -7.65 -8.30
CA GLU A 98 -3.13 -9.10 -8.18
C GLU A 98 -2.17 -9.53 -7.09
N LEU A 99 -2.55 -10.56 -6.36
CA LEU A 99 -1.75 -11.14 -5.29
C LEU A 99 -0.58 -11.96 -5.87
N ILE A 100 0.63 -11.58 -5.52
CA ILE A 100 1.86 -12.34 -5.82
C ILE A 100 2.14 -13.31 -4.67
N SER A 101 2.12 -12.82 -3.44
CA SER A 101 2.30 -13.65 -2.25
C SER A 101 1.48 -13.13 -1.07
N LYS A 102 0.97 -14.07 -0.26
CA LYS A 102 0.27 -13.72 0.99
C LYS A 102 1.24 -13.13 2.01
N GLY A 103 0.70 -12.27 2.88
CA GLY A 103 1.42 -11.85 4.09
C GLY A 103 1.80 -13.06 4.93
N ARG A 104 2.99 -13.00 5.52
CA ARG A 104 3.55 -14.13 6.28
C ARG A 104 4.51 -13.69 7.36
N GLY A 105 4.71 -14.54 8.35
CA GLY A 105 5.82 -14.40 9.30
C GLY A 105 7.15 -14.72 8.62
N ILE A 106 8.16 -13.93 8.94
CA ILE A 106 9.56 -14.14 8.53
C ILE A 106 10.46 -14.17 9.75
N SER A 107 11.61 -14.84 9.63
CA SER A 107 12.71 -14.72 10.59
C SER A 107 13.54 -13.48 10.25
N ILE A 108 14.05 -12.82 11.30
CA ILE A 108 14.99 -11.73 11.21
C ILE A 108 16.36 -12.26 11.64
N ASP A 109 17.32 -12.19 10.74
CA ASP A 109 18.70 -12.63 11.01
C ASP A 109 19.50 -11.51 11.62
N ASP A 110 19.41 -10.30 11.05
CA ASP A 110 20.06 -9.09 11.56
C ASP A 110 19.22 -7.83 11.30
N VAL A 111 19.48 -6.79 12.09
CA VAL A 111 18.85 -5.47 11.98
C VAL A 111 19.90 -4.40 12.15
N GLU A 112 20.02 -3.52 11.16
CA GLU A 112 20.86 -2.32 11.25
C GLU A 112 19.98 -1.07 11.23
N LEU A 113 20.22 -0.15 12.18
CA LEU A 113 19.48 1.11 12.29
C LEU A 113 20.23 2.22 11.55
N GLU A 114 19.50 3.04 10.80
CA GLU A 114 20.01 4.26 10.14
C GLU A 114 21.29 4.03 9.31
N LYS A 115 21.45 2.82 8.79
CA LYS A 115 22.59 2.49 7.94
C LYS A 115 22.53 3.27 6.63
N ARG A 116 23.61 3.93 6.30
CA ARG A 116 23.70 4.68 5.05
C ARG A 116 23.95 3.78 3.85
N PHE A 117 23.10 3.92 2.83
CA PHE A 117 23.22 3.31 1.50
C PHE A 117 23.35 4.43 0.46
N ASP A 118 24.56 4.84 0.14
CA ASP A 118 24.86 5.98 -0.72
C ASP A 118 24.15 7.26 -0.25
N ASP A 119 23.08 7.66 -0.92
CA ASP A 119 22.27 8.85 -0.66
C ASP A 119 20.92 8.54 0.04
N ILE A 120 20.73 7.31 0.50
CA ILE A 120 19.55 6.89 1.27
C ILE A 120 19.99 6.48 2.67
N ILE A 121 19.23 6.92 3.67
CA ILE A 121 19.32 6.44 5.04
C ILE A 121 17.92 5.95 5.43
N PRO A 122 17.69 4.62 5.43
CA PRO A 122 16.45 4.05 5.93
C PRO A 122 16.41 4.09 7.45
N ASP A 123 15.21 4.10 8.03
CA ASP A 123 15.08 3.96 9.48
C ASP A 123 15.64 2.63 9.96
N ILE A 124 15.35 1.56 9.24
CA ILE A 124 15.75 0.19 9.61
C ILE A 124 16.07 -0.61 8.35
N VAL A 125 17.17 -1.36 8.41
CA VAL A 125 17.53 -2.41 7.45
C VAL A 125 17.29 -3.76 8.12
N VAL A 126 16.56 -4.63 7.46
CA VAL A 126 16.26 -5.98 7.95
C VAL A 126 16.89 -7.01 7.02
N ASP A 127 17.73 -7.88 7.55
CA ASP A 127 18.22 -9.07 6.87
C ASP A 127 17.35 -10.28 7.22
N SER A 128 16.96 -11.04 6.18
CA SER A 128 16.13 -12.24 6.31
C SER A 128 16.51 -13.25 5.23
N GLY A 129 17.26 -14.28 5.57
CA GLY A 129 17.84 -15.23 4.64
C GLY A 129 18.86 -14.56 3.72
N ASP A 130 18.76 -14.81 2.41
CA ASP A 130 19.65 -14.21 1.41
C ASP A 130 19.19 -12.81 0.92
N LYS A 131 18.23 -12.19 1.58
CA LYS A 131 17.63 -10.94 1.15
C LYS A 131 17.59 -9.93 2.29
N TYR A 132 17.72 -8.67 1.91
CA TYR A 132 17.45 -7.55 2.81
C TYR A 132 16.36 -6.65 2.24
N PHE A 133 15.70 -5.91 3.12
CA PHE A 133 14.73 -4.89 2.78
C PHE A 133 14.76 -3.76 3.80
N PHE A 134 14.22 -2.61 3.42
CA PHE A 134 14.13 -1.46 4.30
C PHE A 134 12.76 -1.38 4.97
N ILE A 135 12.76 -0.80 6.16
CA ILE A 135 11.53 -0.39 6.85
C ILE A 135 11.65 1.11 7.12
N GLU A 136 10.58 1.83 6.81
CA GLU A 136 10.38 3.23 7.13
C GLU A 136 9.20 3.36 8.07
N ILE A 137 9.33 4.16 9.11
CA ILE A 137 8.30 4.40 10.10
C ILE A 137 7.59 5.72 9.77
N TYR A 138 6.32 5.63 9.44
CA TYR A 138 5.50 6.81 9.13
C TYR A 138 4.68 7.21 10.36
N VAL A 139 5.00 8.36 10.97
CA VAL A 139 4.20 8.96 12.06
C VAL A 139 3.52 10.23 11.59
N THR A 140 4.27 11.18 11.01
CA THR A 140 3.74 12.45 10.50
C THR A 140 3.98 12.63 9.01
N HIS A 141 5.08 12.10 8.48
CA HIS A 141 5.48 12.23 7.09
C HIS A 141 5.71 10.86 6.45
N PRO A 142 4.92 10.50 5.42
CA PRO A 142 5.17 9.28 4.65
C PRO A 142 6.44 9.40 3.81
N ILE A 143 6.90 8.29 3.25
CA ILE A 143 7.97 8.29 2.24
C ILE A 143 7.60 9.26 1.12
N ASP A 144 8.48 10.23 0.84
CA ASP A 144 8.30 11.18 -0.25
C ASP A 144 8.64 10.60 -1.63
N ASP A 145 8.22 11.30 -2.69
CA ASP A 145 8.41 10.85 -4.07
C ASP A 145 9.89 10.75 -4.47
N GLU A 146 10.76 11.62 -3.90
CA GLU A 146 12.20 11.59 -4.18
C GLU A 146 12.85 10.34 -3.59
N LYS A 147 12.59 10.04 -2.31
CA LYS A 147 13.06 8.84 -1.65
C LYS A 147 12.52 7.58 -2.34
N LEU A 148 11.23 7.58 -2.70
CA LEU A 148 10.60 6.47 -3.42
C LEU A 148 11.27 6.23 -4.79
N LYS A 149 11.61 7.29 -5.53
CA LYS A 149 12.33 7.19 -6.80
C LYS A 149 13.70 6.54 -6.61
N LYS A 150 14.48 6.98 -5.64
CA LYS A 150 15.80 6.41 -5.30
C LYS A 150 15.70 4.92 -4.94
N LEU A 151 14.70 4.53 -4.15
CA LEU A 151 14.45 3.12 -3.79
C LEU A 151 14.17 2.25 -5.01
N LYS A 152 13.37 2.76 -5.96
CA LYS A 152 13.08 2.08 -7.22
C LYS A 152 14.32 1.93 -8.09
N GLU A 153 15.12 2.99 -8.25
CA GLU A 153 16.36 2.99 -9.02
C GLU A 153 17.37 1.98 -8.47
N LYS A 154 17.48 1.90 -7.14
CA LYS A 154 18.36 0.94 -6.46
C LYS A 154 17.76 -0.47 -6.34
N LYS A 155 16.49 -0.64 -6.70
CA LYS A 155 15.72 -1.91 -6.61
C LYS A 155 15.71 -2.50 -5.19
N ILE A 156 15.54 -1.67 -4.17
CA ILE A 156 15.50 -2.09 -2.77
C ILE A 156 14.07 -2.15 -2.28
N SER A 157 13.58 -3.35 -1.99
CA SER A 157 12.25 -3.54 -1.43
C SER A 157 12.10 -2.80 -0.10
N THR A 158 11.00 -2.04 0.07
CA THR A 158 10.83 -1.17 1.24
C THR A 158 9.39 -1.26 1.74
N ILE A 159 9.25 -1.56 3.04
CA ILE A 159 7.98 -1.51 3.78
C ILE A 159 7.88 -0.15 4.46
N GLU A 160 6.73 0.49 4.36
CA GLU A 160 6.35 1.58 5.25
C GLU A 160 5.38 1.06 6.30
N ILE A 161 5.62 1.39 7.56
CA ILE A 161 4.73 1.09 8.69
C ILE A 161 4.03 2.38 9.08
N ASP A 162 2.73 2.46 8.82
CA ASP A 162 1.89 3.63 9.10
C ASP A 162 1.41 3.63 10.56
N LEU A 163 2.02 4.46 11.37
CA LEU A 163 1.65 4.73 12.76
C LEU A 163 0.92 6.08 12.92
N SER A 164 0.61 6.77 11.82
CA SER A 164 0.03 8.13 11.84
C SER A 164 -1.36 8.19 12.48
N LYS A 165 -2.08 7.07 12.48
CA LYS A 165 -3.43 6.95 13.02
C LYS A 165 -3.47 6.30 14.40
N GLU A 166 -2.34 5.90 14.93
CA GLU A 166 -2.27 5.25 16.21
C GLU A 166 -2.55 6.25 17.35
N LYS A 167 -3.10 5.74 18.45
CA LYS A 167 -3.44 6.55 19.60
C LYS A 167 -2.18 7.17 20.21
N ARG A 168 -2.26 8.42 20.67
CA ARG A 168 -1.16 9.10 21.35
C ARG A 168 -0.77 8.47 22.69
N ASP A 169 -1.55 7.52 23.17
CA ASP A 169 -1.33 6.76 24.38
C ASP A 169 -1.21 5.26 24.12
N ILE A 170 -0.70 4.90 22.94
CA ILE A 170 -0.38 3.51 22.61
C ILE A 170 0.60 2.93 23.61
N SER A 171 0.35 1.71 24.10
CA SER A 171 1.29 1.01 24.98
C SER A 171 2.44 0.35 24.20
N VAL A 172 3.49 -0.05 24.92
CA VAL A 172 4.62 -0.79 24.32
C VAL A 172 4.16 -2.13 23.74
N GLU A 173 3.24 -2.81 24.43
CA GLU A 173 2.68 -4.08 23.99
C GLU A 173 1.85 -3.92 22.73
N GLU A 174 0.96 -2.92 22.67
CA GLU A 174 0.15 -2.63 21.48
C GLU A 174 1.06 -2.27 20.29
N LEU A 175 2.08 -1.44 20.49
CA LEU A 175 3.04 -1.08 19.45
C LEU A 175 3.83 -2.31 18.97
N SER A 176 4.28 -3.15 19.91
CA SER A 176 4.98 -4.40 19.58
C SER A 176 4.10 -5.33 18.74
N ASP A 177 2.81 -5.45 19.05
CA ASP A 177 1.89 -6.27 18.27
C ASP A 177 1.73 -5.75 16.84
N ILE A 178 1.58 -4.44 16.67
CA ILE A 178 1.54 -3.79 15.34
C ILE A 178 2.81 -4.07 14.56
N LEU A 179 3.97 -3.89 15.19
CA LEU A 179 5.26 -4.01 14.51
C LEU A 179 5.61 -5.46 14.16
N LEU A 180 5.24 -6.42 15.01
CA LEU A 180 5.73 -7.79 14.89
C LEU A 180 4.67 -8.77 14.36
N ASN A 181 3.42 -8.64 14.80
CA ASN A 181 2.39 -9.67 14.58
C ASN A 181 1.30 -9.25 13.59
N SER A 182 1.14 -7.96 13.34
CA SER A 182 0.08 -7.39 12.51
C SER A 182 0.60 -6.97 11.13
N SER A 183 -0.28 -6.94 10.13
CA SER A 183 0.07 -6.45 8.78
C SER A 183 -0.76 -5.27 8.27
N PRO A 184 -1.91 -4.90 8.83
CA PRO A 184 -2.74 -3.81 8.28
C PRO A 184 -2.05 -2.45 8.20
N GLN A 185 -1.15 -2.14 9.11
CA GLN A 185 -0.38 -0.89 9.12
C GLN A 185 0.84 -0.92 8.20
N LYS A 186 1.12 -2.06 7.57
CA LYS A 186 2.31 -2.26 6.75
C LYS A 186 1.95 -2.29 5.27
N SER A 187 2.71 -1.58 4.46
CA SER A 187 2.56 -1.61 3.01
C SER A 187 3.92 -1.61 2.31
N TRP A 188 4.05 -2.39 1.24
CA TRP A 188 5.20 -2.28 0.36
C TRP A 188 5.10 -1.00 -0.46
N LYS A 189 6.03 -0.07 -0.27
CA LYS A 189 6.15 1.12 -1.13
C LYS A 189 6.86 0.78 -2.43
N TYR A 190 7.78 -0.14 -2.35
CA TYR A 190 8.42 -0.77 -3.50
C TYR A 190 8.70 -2.25 -3.17
N HIS A 191 8.51 -3.12 -4.12
CA HIS A 191 8.86 -4.54 -4.00
C HIS A 191 9.37 -5.06 -5.33
N THR A 192 10.53 -5.71 -5.32
CA THR A 192 11.21 -6.17 -6.54
C THR A 192 10.38 -7.17 -7.36
N GLU A 193 9.62 -8.07 -6.71
CA GLU A 193 8.76 -9.01 -7.42
C GLU A 193 7.53 -8.32 -8.04
N SER A 194 6.96 -7.29 -7.37
CA SER A 194 5.89 -6.47 -7.96
C SER A 194 6.36 -5.79 -9.24
N GLU A 195 7.54 -5.20 -9.20
CA GLU A 195 8.14 -4.52 -10.35
C GLU A 195 8.40 -5.49 -11.51
N LYS A 196 8.96 -6.68 -11.23
CA LYS A 196 9.18 -7.72 -12.25
C LYS A 196 7.88 -8.13 -12.94
N TRP A 197 6.82 -8.37 -12.16
CA TRP A 197 5.53 -8.73 -12.74
C TRP A 197 4.92 -7.59 -13.54
N TYR A 198 5.01 -6.36 -13.04
CA TYR A 198 4.52 -5.19 -13.77
C TYR A 198 5.24 -5.06 -15.12
N GLN A 199 6.57 -5.15 -15.15
CA GLN A 199 7.37 -5.11 -16.36
C GLN A 199 7.04 -6.29 -17.32
N GLN A 200 6.73 -7.47 -16.79
CA GLN A 200 6.29 -8.59 -17.61
C GLN A 200 4.94 -8.31 -18.27
N PHE A 201 3.99 -7.72 -17.57
CA PHE A 201 2.72 -7.28 -18.15
C PHE A 201 2.94 -6.21 -19.23
N GLU A 202 3.78 -5.21 -18.97
CA GLU A 202 4.11 -4.17 -19.97
C GLU A 202 4.73 -4.75 -21.23
N LYS A 203 5.70 -5.66 -21.10
CA LYS A 203 6.37 -6.33 -22.22
C LYS A 203 5.41 -7.12 -23.11
N ASP A 204 4.38 -7.71 -22.51
CA ASP A 204 3.38 -8.52 -23.21
C ASP A 204 2.15 -7.72 -23.67
N ALA A 205 2.05 -6.47 -23.30
CA ALA A 205 1.01 -5.56 -23.76
C ALA A 205 1.30 -5.02 -25.17
N SER A 206 0.22 -4.67 -25.88
CA SER A 206 0.27 -3.86 -27.11
C SER A 206 0.13 -2.39 -26.74
N ASP A 207 0.86 -1.53 -27.44
CA ASP A 207 0.72 -0.09 -27.33
C ASP A 207 -0.39 0.38 -28.29
N GLU A 208 -1.49 0.85 -27.71
CA GLU A 208 -2.64 1.36 -28.45
C GLU A 208 -2.64 2.89 -28.39
N LEU A 209 -2.81 3.53 -29.53
CA LEU A 209 -2.88 5.00 -29.62
C LEU A 209 -4.33 5.47 -29.49
N PRO A 210 -4.71 6.12 -28.38
CA PRO A 210 -6.05 6.62 -28.21
C PRO A 210 -6.34 7.80 -29.15
N LEU A 211 -7.41 7.70 -29.93
CA LEU A 211 -7.86 8.71 -30.86
C LEU A 211 -8.93 9.60 -30.21
N LYS A 212 -8.85 10.91 -30.44
CA LYS A 212 -9.88 11.86 -30.03
C LYS A 212 -10.89 12.03 -31.17
N ARG A 213 -12.16 11.70 -30.95
CA ARG A 213 -13.22 11.96 -31.93
C ARG A 213 -13.65 13.42 -31.90
N HIS A 214 -14.01 13.94 -33.09
CA HIS A 214 -14.54 15.31 -33.25
C HIS A 214 -15.80 15.51 -32.39
N GLY A 215 -15.84 16.58 -31.61
CA GLY A 215 -16.99 17.02 -30.81
C GLY A 215 -17.07 16.48 -29.37
N GLY A 216 -16.13 15.64 -28.91
CA GLY A 216 -16.13 15.11 -27.55
C GLY A 216 -14.76 15.15 -26.86
N GLY A 217 -14.73 15.31 -25.52
CA GLY A 217 -13.52 15.24 -24.70
C GLY A 217 -12.98 13.82 -24.46
N THR A 218 -13.56 12.82 -25.10
CA THR A 218 -13.33 11.39 -24.83
C THR A 218 -12.36 10.79 -25.86
N TYR A 219 -11.49 9.90 -25.37
CA TYR A 219 -10.57 9.14 -26.21
C TYR A 219 -11.10 7.74 -26.46
N TYR A 220 -10.78 7.18 -27.64
CA TYR A 220 -11.19 5.87 -28.11
C TYR A 220 -10.00 5.09 -28.64
N VAL A 221 -10.02 3.78 -28.47
CA VAL A 221 -9.05 2.85 -29.04
C VAL A 221 -9.75 2.05 -30.13
N ASP A 222 -9.19 2.10 -31.33
CA ASP A 222 -9.65 1.26 -32.44
C ASP A 222 -9.16 -0.17 -32.29
N ARG A 223 -9.88 -1.12 -32.91
CA ARG A 223 -9.53 -2.55 -32.95
C ARG A 223 -9.31 -3.17 -31.58
N CYS A 224 -10.10 -2.75 -30.58
CA CYS A 224 -10.10 -3.42 -29.30
C CYS A 224 -10.40 -4.93 -29.49
N PRO A 225 -9.68 -5.87 -28.83
CA PRO A 225 -9.97 -7.30 -28.94
C PRO A 225 -11.40 -7.70 -28.51
N LEU A 226 -12.10 -6.79 -27.84
CA LEU A 226 -13.51 -6.93 -27.44
C LEU A 226 -14.49 -6.39 -28.49
N GLN A 227 -14.02 -5.85 -29.62
CA GLN A 227 -14.86 -5.22 -30.66
C GLN A 227 -15.87 -6.16 -31.30
N ASP A 228 -15.43 -7.38 -31.62
CA ASP A 228 -16.27 -8.38 -32.26
C ASP A 228 -17.49 -8.76 -31.44
N LEU A 229 -17.47 -8.39 -30.15
CA LEU A 229 -18.53 -8.64 -29.20
C LEU A 229 -19.44 -7.43 -29.00
N ASN A 230 -19.04 -6.23 -29.45
CA ASN A 230 -19.67 -4.96 -29.07
C ASN A 230 -20.34 -4.19 -30.21
N TRP A 231 -20.35 -4.65 -31.44
CA TRP A 231 -20.96 -3.93 -32.60
C TRP A 231 -20.36 -2.53 -32.85
N THR A 232 -19.46 -2.07 -31.98
CA THR A 232 -18.76 -0.79 -32.10
C THR A 232 -17.31 -1.08 -32.41
N ASN A 233 -16.81 -0.61 -33.53
CA ASN A 233 -15.42 -0.81 -33.92
C ASN A 233 -14.40 -0.03 -33.05
N TYR A 234 -14.71 0.24 -31.78
CA TYR A 234 -13.84 0.98 -30.88
C TYR A 234 -14.23 0.78 -29.41
N ALA A 235 -13.26 0.94 -28.49
CA ALA A 235 -13.48 1.00 -27.05
C ALA A 235 -13.31 2.42 -26.54
N ASN A 236 -14.21 2.87 -25.67
CA ASN A 236 -14.09 4.12 -24.94
C ASN A 236 -13.04 3.95 -23.83
N VAL A 237 -11.99 4.79 -23.84
CA VAL A 237 -10.92 4.65 -22.86
C VAL A 237 -11.42 4.79 -21.43
N ARG A 238 -12.29 5.76 -21.15
CA ARG A 238 -12.81 6.04 -19.80
C ARG A 238 -13.76 4.96 -19.32
N ASP A 239 -14.70 4.58 -20.17
CA ASP A 239 -15.84 3.74 -19.76
C ASP A 239 -15.54 2.25 -19.91
N ASP A 240 -14.71 1.89 -20.91
CA ASP A 240 -14.36 0.50 -21.23
C ASP A 240 -12.95 0.16 -20.75
N CYS A 241 -11.91 0.85 -21.27
CA CYS A 241 -10.53 0.44 -21.03
C CYS A 241 -10.11 0.61 -19.58
N MET A 242 -10.46 1.73 -18.94
CA MET A 242 -10.09 1.98 -17.54
C MET A 242 -10.74 1.02 -16.54
N ARG A 243 -11.76 0.25 -16.97
CA ARG A 243 -12.39 -0.80 -16.16
C ARG A 243 -12.08 -2.20 -16.68
N CYS A 244 -11.20 -2.29 -17.67
CA CYS A 244 -10.87 -3.55 -18.33
C CYS A 244 -9.69 -4.22 -17.64
N VAL A 245 -9.81 -5.52 -17.33
CA VAL A 245 -8.74 -6.32 -16.72
C VAL A 245 -7.48 -6.46 -17.60
N TYR A 246 -7.58 -6.11 -18.87
CA TYR A 246 -6.48 -6.11 -19.82
C TYR A 246 -5.77 -4.75 -19.97
N CYS A 247 -6.30 -3.68 -19.37
CA CYS A 247 -5.66 -2.38 -19.41
C CYS A 247 -4.53 -2.33 -18.38
N ILE A 248 -3.29 -2.27 -18.83
CA ILE A 248 -2.10 -2.26 -17.97
C ILE A 248 -1.80 -0.84 -17.49
N SER A 249 -1.78 0.12 -18.42
CA SER A 249 -1.59 1.53 -18.09
C SER A 249 -2.22 2.43 -19.14
N TYR A 250 -2.50 3.68 -18.77
CA TYR A 250 -3.01 4.72 -19.63
C TYR A 250 -2.37 6.07 -19.34
N SER A 251 -1.74 6.65 -20.35
CA SER A 251 -1.27 8.03 -20.34
C SER A 251 -2.19 8.89 -21.20
N ARG A 252 -2.93 9.81 -20.60
CA ARG A 252 -3.97 10.59 -21.27
C ARG A 252 -3.47 11.24 -22.57
N GLY A 253 -4.10 10.87 -23.68
CA GLY A 253 -3.80 11.40 -25.00
C GLY A 253 -2.47 10.95 -25.61
N LYS A 254 -1.77 10.01 -24.98
CA LYS A 254 -0.49 9.47 -25.48
C LYS A 254 -0.63 8.00 -25.88
N ASN A 255 -0.67 7.10 -24.90
CA ASN A 255 -0.76 5.67 -25.14
C ASN A 255 -1.60 4.94 -24.10
N LEU A 256 -2.04 3.75 -24.45
CA LEU A 256 -2.70 2.80 -23.59
C LEU A 256 -2.06 1.43 -23.81
N LEU A 257 -1.49 0.85 -22.77
CA LEU A 257 -0.95 -0.52 -22.85
C LEU A 257 -2.05 -1.53 -22.55
N CYS A 258 -2.27 -2.45 -23.51
CA CYS A 258 -3.34 -3.44 -23.45
C CYS A 258 -2.82 -4.85 -23.68
N SER A 259 -3.03 -5.76 -22.74
CA SER A 259 -2.69 -7.19 -22.87
C SER A 259 -3.80 -8.05 -23.47
N GLY A 260 -4.91 -7.43 -23.90
CA GLY A 260 -6.10 -8.13 -24.40
C GLY A 260 -5.85 -8.95 -25.67
N ARG A 261 -4.94 -8.52 -26.55
CA ARG A 261 -4.57 -9.31 -27.75
C ARG A 261 -3.94 -10.65 -27.40
N LYS A 262 -3.23 -10.72 -26.30
CA LYS A 262 -2.64 -11.96 -25.76
C LYS A 262 -3.52 -12.63 -24.71
N ARG A 263 -4.64 -12.03 -24.34
CA ARG A 263 -5.56 -12.50 -23.28
C ARG A 263 -4.87 -12.70 -21.92
N ILE A 264 -3.93 -11.82 -21.56
CA ILE A 264 -3.22 -11.88 -20.30
C ILE A 264 -3.90 -10.91 -19.32
N SER A 265 -4.72 -11.46 -18.43
CA SER A 265 -5.43 -10.69 -17.41
C SER A 265 -4.87 -10.91 -16.01
N THR A 266 -4.21 -12.06 -15.78
CA THR A 266 -3.69 -12.48 -14.48
C THR A 266 -2.25 -12.98 -14.59
N ILE A 267 -1.56 -13.08 -13.45
CA ILE A 267 -0.21 -13.69 -13.38
C ILE A 267 -0.26 -15.15 -13.85
N ALA A 268 -1.33 -15.87 -13.53
CA ALA A 268 -1.50 -17.27 -13.93
C ALA A 268 -1.55 -17.44 -15.46
N ASP A 269 -2.04 -16.43 -16.19
CA ASP A 269 -2.15 -16.48 -17.65
C ASP A 269 -0.79 -16.58 -18.35
N PHE A 270 0.31 -16.20 -17.69
CA PHE A 270 1.65 -16.36 -18.27
C PHE A 270 2.12 -17.81 -18.34
N SER A 271 1.50 -18.71 -17.56
CA SER A 271 1.87 -20.13 -17.47
C SER A 271 1.03 -21.06 -18.35
N ILE A 272 0.02 -20.52 -19.05
CA ILE A 272 -0.90 -21.29 -19.90
C ILE A 272 -0.94 -20.75 -21.32
N SER A 273 -1.37 -21.58 -22.28
CA SER A 273 -1.52 -21.17 -23.69
C SER A 273 -2.63 -20.13 -23.84
N LYS A 274 -2.59 -19.36 -24.94
CA LYS A 274 -3.60 -18.34 -25.22
C LYS A 274 -5.01 -18.95 -25.38
N GLU A 275 -5.09 -20.17 -25.87
CA GLU A 275 -6.32 -20.92 -26.12
C GLU A 275 -6.99 -21.33 -24.79
N GLU A 276 -6.18 -21.63 -23.77
CA GLU A 276 -6.65 -22.02 -22.44
C GLU A 276 -7.03 -20.84 -21.55
N ARG A 277 -6.60 -19.61 -21.92
CA ARG A 277 -6.93 -18.41 -21.12
C ARG A 277 -8.43 -18.13 -21.18
N VAL A 278 -8.93 -17.54 -20.11
CA VAL A 278 -10.35 -17.19 -19.99
C VAL A 278 -10.83 -16.40 -21.21
N SER A 279 -12.02 -16.73 -21.69
CA SER A 279 -12.63 -16.06 -22.83
C SER A 279 -12.75 -14.55 -22.59
N ILE A 280 -12.36 -13.75 -23.57
CA ILE A 280 -12.55 -12.29 -23.56
C ILE A 280 -13.99 -11.88 -23.26
N SER A 281 -14.97 -12.69 -23.68
CA SER A 281 -16.40 -12.40 -23.45
C SER A 281 -16.79 -12.26 -21.96
N SER A 282 -16.06 -12.91 -21.05
CA SER A 282 -16.32 -12.79 -19.60
C SER A 282 -15.90 -11.43 -19.01
N PHE A 283 -15.17 -10.61 -19.75
CA PHE A 283 -14.69 -9.29 -19.34
C PHE A 283 -15.32 -8.13 -20.11
N LEU A 284 -16.46 -8.40 -20.76
CA LEU A 284 -17.22 -7.34 -21.41
C LEU A 284 -17.59 -6.22 -20.42
N PRO A 285 -17.57 -4.94 -20.87
CA PRO A 285 -18.12 -3.85 -20.10
C PRO A 285 -19.54 -4.18 -19.61
N LEU A 286 -19.96 -3.64 -18.47
CA LEU A 286 -21.25 -3.97 -17.88
C LEU A 286 -22.41 -3.74 -18.84
N TRP A 287 -22.37 -2.69 -19.66
CA TRP A 287 -23.38 -2.37 -20.66
C TRP A 287 -23.46 -3.39 -21.83
N ALA A 288 -22.39 -4.13 -22.08
CA ALA A 288 -22.34 -5.16 -23.11
C ALA A 288 -22.58 -6.56 -22.58
N ARG A 289 -22.72 -6.72 -21.26
CA ARG A 289 -22.95 -8.02 -20.63
C ARG A 289 -24.42 -8.42 -20.75
N LYS A 290 -24.61 -9.71 -20.91
CA LYS A 290 -25.94 -10.32 -20.82
C LYS A 290 -26.17 -10.86 -19.42
N CYS A 291 -27.42 -10.87 -19.02
CA CYS A 291 -27.84 -11.50 -17.77
C CYS A 291 -27.47 -12.99 -17.79
N PRO A 292 -26.79 -13.51 -16.76
CA PRO A 292 -26.41 -14.92 -16.70
C PRO A 292 -27.60 -15.87 -16.60
N TYR A 293 -28.77 -15.36 -16.16
CA TYR A 293 -29.99 -16.14 -15.98
C TYR A 293 -30.94 -16.04 -17.17
N CYS A 294 -31.10 -14.85 -17.74
CA CYS A 294 -32.08 -14.58 -18.78
C CYS A 294 -31.51 -14.43 -20.16
N ASN A 295 -30.19 -14.37 -20.30
CA ASN A 295 -29.43 -14.13 -21.54
C ASN A 295 -29.82 -12.85 -22.31
N VAL A 296 -30.47 -11.88 -21.62
CA VAL A 296 -30.83 -10.56 -22.18
C VAL A 296 -29.82 -9.51 -21.80
N GLN A 297 -29.70 -8.47 -22.64
CA GLN A 297 -28.80 -7.35 -22.41
C GLN A 297 -29.09 -6.68 -21.08
N LEU A 298 -28.05 -6.39 -20.29
CA LEU A 298 -28.17 -5.58 -19.09
C LEU A 298 -28.48 -4.13 -19.46
N VAL A 299 -29.26 -3.48 -18.63
CA VAL A 299 -29.63 -2.07 -18.78
C VAL A 299 -29.18 -1.28 -17.55
N SER A 300 -28.91 0.02 -17.72
CA SER A 300 -28.67 0.89 -16.58
C SER A 300 -29.88 0.90 -15.68
N LYS A 301 -29.69 0.64 -14.38
CA LYS A 301 -30.75 0.48 -13.39
C LYS A 301 -30.33 1.07 -12.05
N LYS A 302 -31.29 1.57 -11.30
CA LYS A 302 -31.12 1.99 -9.91
C LYS A 302 -31.87 1.02 -9.00
N VAL A 303 -31.20 0.51 -7.97
CA VAL A 303 -31.78 -0.37 -6.95
C VAL A 303 -31.47 0.22 -5.57
N GLY A 304 -32.47 0.76 -4.89
CA GLY A 304 -32.24 1.59 -3.71
C GLY A 304 -31.46 2.85 -4.07
N ASP A 305 -30.34 3.08 -3.38
CA ASP A 305 -29.43 4.21 -3.66
C ASP A 305 -28.30 3.86 -4.64
N ASP A 306 -28.13 2.58 -4.96
CA ASP A 306 -27.07 2.12 -5.86
C ASP A 306 -27.50 2.27 -7.33
N LYS A 307 -26.59 2.87 -8.12
CA LYS A 307 -26.65 2.85 -9.58
C LYS A 307 -25.81 1.70 -10.11
N GLY A 308 -26.23 1.11 -11.21
CA GLY A 308 -25.51 -0.01 -11.81
C GLY A 308 -26.20 -0.56 -13.05
N TRP A 309 -25.90 -1.82 -13.36
CA TRP A 309 -26.42 -2.54 -14.51
C TRP A 309 -27.23 -3.73 -14.06
N GLY A 310 -28.47 -3.78 -14.47
CA GLY A 310 -29.40 -4.82 -14.04
C GLY A 310 -30.13 -5.50 -15.21
N CYS A 311 -30.61 -6.69 -14.93
CA CYS A 311 -31.47 -7.40 -15.87
C CYS A 311 -32.87 -6.74 -15.91
N PRO A 312 -33.44 -6.50 -17.12
CA PRO A 312 -34.80 -6.02 -17.23
C PRO A 312 -35.83 -7.09 -16.88
N HIS A 313 -35.45 -8.38 -16.90
CA HIS A 313 -36.38 -9.50 -16.73
C HIS A 313 -36.28 -10.21 -15.36
N CYS A 314 -35.19 -10.00 -14.60
CA CYS A 314 -35.02 -10.60 -13.28
C CYS A 314 -34.38 -9.66 -12.29
N SER A 315 -34.12 -10.11 -11.07
CA SER A 315 -33.51 -9.32 -9.99
C SER A 315 -31.98 -9.18 -10.10
N PHE A 316 -31.33 -9.73 -11.13
CA PHE A 316 -29.90 -9.63 -11.28
C PHE A 316 -29.46 -8.17 -11.45
N PHE A 317 -28.48 -7.75 -10.63
CA PHE A 317 -27.96 -6.38 -10.60
C PHE A 317 -26.47 -6.37 -10.24
N ILE A 318 -25.71 -5.50 -10.89
CA ILE A 318 -24.30 -5.25 -10.61
C ILE A 318 -24.16 -3.74 -10.33
N PRO A 319 -23.79 -3.32 -9.13
CA PRO A 319 -23.59 -1.90 -8.81
C PRO A 319 -22.37 -1.34 -9.53
N ASP A 320 -22.38 -0.02 -9.81
CA ASP A 320 -21.25 0.71 -10.44
C ASP A 320 -20.05 0.87 -9.49
N SER A 321 -20.24 0.60 -8.21
CA SER A 321 -19.26 0.76 -7.12
C SER A 321 -18.40 -0.50 -6.86
N PHE A 322 -18.27 -1.38 -7.88
CA PHE A 322 -17.31 -2.49 -7.82
C PHE A 322 -16.03 -2.17 -8.58
#